data_1d0e1a95695afe1ff9d875cb279fcbeb
#
_entry.id   1d0e1a95695afe1ff9d875cb279fcbeb
#
_cell.length_a   1.000
_cell.length_b   1.000
_cell.length_c   1.000
_cell.angle_alpha   90.00
_cell.angle_beta   90.00
_cell.angle_gamma   90.00
#
_symmetry.space_group_name_H-M   'P 1'
#
loop_
_entity.id
_entity.type
_entity.pdbx_description
1 polymer ?
#
loop_
_entity_poly.entity_id
_entity_poly.type
_entity_poly.pdbx_seq_one_letter_code
_entity_poly.pdbx_strand_id
1 'polypeptide(L)'
;PFIVELRNVPFKQQEQILFYVADSLPNFRGGALDARGNGQYLAEVAMQRYGASRIFQIMLTQEIYRDAMPKYKVRFEDKTIEIPKDADILDDHKVVRLEKGIPLISTSRSSVKGGKRHGDSAVAGMLAVYAANNSVAGPIEFEVAGTSRAFTKMGNF
;
A
#
# COMPACT_ATOMS: atom_id res chain seq x y z
N PRO A 1 -6.41 12.16 3.87
CA PRO A 1 -6.23 10.98 3.02
C PRO A 1 -6.14 11.38 1.55
N PHE A 2 -5.35 10.66 0.75
CA PHE A 2 -5.25 10.85 -0.69
C PHE A 2 -5.05 9.49 -1.38
N ILE A 3 -5.40 9.41 -2.67
CA ILE A 3 -5.14 8.27 -3.54
C ILE A 3 -4.40 8.79 -4.77
N VAL A 4 -3.41 8.03 -5.23
CA VAL A 4 -2.69 8.30 -6.46
C VAL A 4 -3.02 7.20 -7.47
N GLU A 5 -3.69 7.55 -8.55
CA GLU A 5 -3.93 6.66 -9.68
C GLU A 5 -2.82 6.83 -10.72
N LEU A 6 -2.20 5.71 -11.10
CA LEU A 6 -1.17 5.69 -12.15
C LEU A 6 -1.68 4.84 -13.31
N ARG A 7 -1.81 5.44 -14.50
CA ARG A 7 -2.25 4.75 -15.72
C ARG A 7 -1.14 4.81 -16.77
N ASN A 8 -0.75 3.65 -17.28
CA ASN A 8 0.29 3.53 -18.31
C ASN A 8 1.62 4.21 -17.93
N VAL A 9 1.94 4.26 -16.64
CA VAL A 9 3.19 4.82 -16.12
C VAL A 9 4.26 3.72 -16.10
N PRO A 10 5.48 3.97 -16.61
CA PRO A 10 6.58 3.00 -16.54
C PRO A 10 6.90 2.59 -15.09
N PHE A 11 7.27 1.32 -14.88
CA PHE A 11 7.53 0.79 -13.53
C PHE A 11 8.55 1.62 -12.73
N LYS A 12 9.59 2.12 -13.38
CA LYS A 12 10.59 2.95 -12.71
C LYS A 12 10.01 4.27 -12.19
N GLN A 13 9.07 4.86 -12.90
CA GLN A 13 8.37 6.07 -12.43
C GLN A 13 7.39 5.74 -11.31
N GLN A 14 6.69 4.58 -11.39
CA GLN A 14 5.83 4.12 -10.30
C GLN A 14 6.64 3.90 -9.01
N GLU A 15 7.82 3.30 -9.12
CA GLU A 15 8.77 3.13 -8.00
C GLU A 15 9.16 4.49 -7.39
N GLN A 16 9.53 5.47 -8.22
CA GLN A 16 9.90 6.81 -7.76
C GLN A 16 8.74 7.50 -7.02
N ILE A 17 7.52 7.37 -7.55
CA ILE A 17 6.33 7.94 -6.91
C ILE A 17 6.06 7.23 -5.57
N LEU A 18 6.13 5.90 -5.54
CA LEU A 18 5.95 5.12 -4.32
C LEU A 18 6.94 5.56 -3.23
N PHE A 19 8.22 5.68 -3.58
CA PHE A 19 9.25 6.11 -2.63
C PHE A 19 9.05 7.54 -2.18
N TYR A 20 8.75 8.47 -3.11
CA TYR A 20 8.45 9.85 -2.77
C TYR A 20 7.30 9.96 -1.77
N VAL A 21 6.21 9.22 -2.01
CA VAL A 21 5.05 9.22 -1.11
C VAL A 21 5.43 8.63 0.25
N ALA A 22 6.06 7.46 0.28
CA ALA A 22 6.41 6.79 1.53
C ALA A 22 7.40 7.61 2.37
N ASP A 23 8.42 8.18 1.73
CA ASP A 23 9.43 9.02 2.40
C ASP A 23 8.85 10.36 2.91
N SER A 24 7.76 10.84 2.29
CA SER A 24 7.07 12.07 2.70
C SER A 24 6.13 11.88 3.89
N LEU A 25 5.87 10.64 4.29
CA LEU A 25 4.97 10.35 5.42
C LEU A 25 5.74 10.44 6.75
N PRO A 26 5.38 11.38 7.66
CA PRO A 26 6.17 11.65 8.86
C PRO A 26 6.23 10.47 9.84
N ASN A 27 5.29 9.53 9.75
CA ASN A 27 5.20 8.38 10.64
C ASN A 27 4.97 7.10 9.83
N PHE A 28 5.70 6.91 8.72
CA PHE A 28 5.58 5.71 7.93
C PHE A 28 6.01 4.48 8.72
N ARG A 29 5.07 3.62 9.07
CA ARG A 29 5.31 2.39 9.83
C ARG A 29 5.38 1.17 8.94
N GLY A 30 4.73 1.21 7.78
CA GLY A 30 4.73 0.11 6.84
C GLY A 30 3.66 0.25 5.78
N GLY A 31 3.67 -0.69 4.85
CA GLY A 31 2.71 -0.79 3.77
C GLY A 31 2.51 -2.22 3.31
N ALA A 32 1.41 -2.50 2.65
CA ALA A 32 1.18 -3.78 2.00
C ALA A 32 0.90 -3.53 0.51
N LEU A 33 1.53 -4.34 -0.33
CA LEU A 33 1.43 -4.25 -1.78
C LEU A 33 0.94 -5.59 -2.35
N ASP A 34 0.10 -5.52 -3.39
CA ASP A 34 -0.25 -6.71 -4.18
C ASP A 34 1.01 -7.20 -4.91
N ALA A 35 1.47 -8.39 -4.55
CA ALA A 35 2.66 -9.01 -5.13
C ALA A 35 2.34 -9.94 -6.32
N ARG A 36 1.19 -9.77 -6.97
CA ARG A 36 0.83 -10.55 -8.16
C ARG A 36 1.13 -9.79 -9.44
N GLY A 37 1.56 -10.53 -10.46
CA GLY A 37 1.78 -9.99 -11.79
C GLY A 37 2.65 -8.73 -11.77
N ASN A 38 2.15 -7.65 -12.33
CA ASN A 38 2.89 -6.38 -12.41
C ASN A 38 3.20 -5.73 -11.04
N GLY A 39 2.45 -6.07 -10.00
CA GLY A 39 2.65 -5.55 -8.65
C GLY A 39 3.89 -6.13 -7.95
N GLN A 40 4.35 -7.31 -8.38
CA GLN A 40 5.50 -7.99 -7.78
C GLN A 40 6.76 -7.12 -7.76
N TYR A 41 7.06 -6.43 -8.85
CA TYR A 41 8.22 -5.55 -8.92
C TYR A 41 8.18 -4.45 -7.85
N LEU A 42 7.05 -3.74 -7.72
CA LEU A 42 6.92 -2.66 -6.74
C LEU A 42 6.97 -3.18 -5.31
N ALA A 43 6.38 -4.35 -5.05
CA ALA A 43 6.43 -4.99 -3.74
C ALA A 43 7.86 -5.39 -3.35
N GLU A 44 8.63 -5.93 -4.31
CA GLU A 44 10.02 -6.32 -4.10
C GLU A 44 10.92 -5.11 -3.82
N VAL A 45 10.90 -4.08 -4.67
CA VAL A 45 11.76 -2.89 -4.48
C VAL A 45 11.39 -2.11 -3.22
N ALA A 46 10.11 -2.08 -2.84
CA ALA A 46 9.68 -1.48 -1.58
C ALA A 46 10.21 -2.27 -0.38
N MET A 47 10.15 -3.61 -0.43
CA MET A 47 10.70 -4.46 0.63
C MET A 47 12.23 -4.31 0.74
N GLN A 48 12.94 -4.22 -0.38
CA GLN A 48 14.38 -3.97 -0.39
C GLN A 48 14.75 -2.63 0.26
N ARG A 49 13.93 -1.59 0.03
CA ARG A 49 14.19 -0.25 0.58
C ARG A 49 13.82 -0.11 2.05
N TYR A 50 12.64 -0.59 2.45
CA TYR A 50 12.08 -0.34 3.78
C TYR A 50 12.16 -1.54 4.73
N GLY A 51 12.52 -2.70 4.22
CA GLY A 51 12.68 -3.93 4.98
C GLY A 51 11.39 -4.76 5.11
N ALA A 52 11.57 -6.06 5.33
CA ALA A 52 10.47 -7.03 5.44
C ALA A 52 9.60 -6.85 6.70
N SER A 53 10.09 -6.15 7.72
CA SER A 53 9.30 -5.82 8.91
C SER A 53 8.28 -4.69 8.66
N ARG A 54 8.44 -3.93 7.57
CA ARG A 54 7.57 -2.81 7.19
C ARG A 54 6.75 -3.09 5.95
N ILE A 55 7.29 -3.84 4.99
CA ILE A 55 6.61 -4.07 3.71
C ILE A 55 6.10 -5.50 3.63
N PHE A 56 4.78 -5.62 3.47
CA PHE A 56 4.10 -6.88 3.29
C PHE A 56 3.82 -7.10 1.79
N GLN A 57 4.41 -8.12 1.23
CA GLN A 57 4.13 -8.58 -0.14
C GLN A 57 2.96 -9.55 -0.08
N ILE A 58 1.80 -9.13 -0.55
CA ILE A 58 0.56 -9.88 -0.39
C ILE A 58 0.14 -10.53 -1.71
N MET A 59 0.03 -11.84 -1.70
CA MET A 59 -0.64 -12.59 -2.76
C MET A 59 -2.15 -12.55 -2.48
N LEU A 60 -2.90 -11.77 -3.26
CA LEU A 60 -4.34 -11.60 -3.08
C LEU A 60 -5.09 -12.90 -3.41
N THR A 61 -5.24 -13.77 -2.42
CA THR A 61 -6.01 -15.02 -2.47
C THR A 61 -7.38 -14.83 -1.84
N GLN A 62 -8.29 -15.78 -2.03
CA GLN A 62 -9.59 -15.78 -1.35
C GLN A 62 -9.46 -15.79 0.17
N GLU A 63 -8.40 -16.41 0.70
CA GLU A 63 -8.11 -16.43 2.13
C GLU A 63 -7.77 -15.04 2.66
N ILE A 64 -6.92 -14.29 1.94
CA ILE A 64 -6.59 -12.91 2.28
C ILE A 64 -7.84 -12.02 2.26
N TYR A 65 -8.69 -12.16 1.24
CA TYR A 65 -9.94 -11.41 1.18
C TYR A 65 -10.88 -11.76 2.33
N ARG A 66 -11.00 -13.06 2.67
CA ARG A 66 -11.83 -13.53 3.80
C ARG A 66 -11.39 -12.94 5.12
N ASP A 67 -10.07 -12.81 5.35
CA ASP A 67 -9.51 -12.29 6.59
C ASP A 67 -9.47 -10.75 6.63
N ALA A 68 -9.03 -10.10 5.56
CA ALA A 68 -8.71 -8.68 5.57
C ALA A 68 -9.92 -7.77 5.26
N MET A 69 -10.83 -8.18 4.35
CA MET A 69 -11.98 -7.33 3.98
C MET A 69 -12.95 -7.06 5.14
N PRO A 70 -13.30 -8.03 6.00
CA PRO A 70 -14.14 -7.74 7.17
C PRO A 70 -13.45 -6.74 8.11
N LYS A 71 -12.16 -6.85 8.34
CA LYS A 71 -11.40 -5.91 9.18
C LYS A 71 -11.40 -4.50 8.57
N TYR A 72 -11.30 -4.40 7.26
CA TYR A 72 -11.44 -3.12 6.55
C TYR A 72 -12.84 -2.53 6.71
N LYS A 73 -13.91 -3.34 6.55
CA LYS A 73 -15.30 -2.92 6.74
C LYS A 73 -15.54 -2.37 8.15
N VAL A 74 -15.05 -3.06 9.18
CA VAL A 74 -15.18 -2.64 10.59
C VAL A 74 -14.60 -1.24 10.81
N ARG A 75 -13.51 -0.86 10.12
CA ARG A 75 -12.95 0.49 10.25
C ARG A 75 -13.92 1.61 9.82
N PHE A 76 -14.79 1.34 8.82
CA PHE A 76 -15.86 2.29 8.46
C PHE A 76 -16.98 2.31 9.49
N GLU A 77 -17.39 1.15 10.01
CA GLU A 77 -18.44 1.03 11.03
C GLU A 77 -18.04 1.76 12.31
N ASP A 78 -16.78 1.60 12.73
CA ASP A 78 -16.20 2.24 13.91
C ASP A 78 -15.78 3.71 13.64
N LYS A 79 -15.88 4.21 12.41
CA LYS A 79 -15.44 5.55 11.99
C LYS A 79 -13.96 5.82 12.31
N THR A 80 -13.12 4.80 12.20
CA THR A 80 -11.68 4.87 12.43
C THR A 80 -10.84 4.97 11.16
N ILE A 81 -11.49 5.07 10.00
CA ILE A 81 -10.86 5.28 8.70
C ILE A 81 -11.58 6.41 7.96
N GLU A 82 -10.81 7.18 7.23
CA GLU A 82 -11.29 8.18 6.28
C GLU A 82 -10.71 7.87 4.91
N ILE A 83 -11.53 7.98 3.87
CA ILE A 83 -11.12 7.89 2.47
C ILE A 83 -11.51 9.18 1.74
N PRO A 84 -10.86 9.52 0.62
CA PRO A 84 -11.25 10.69 -0.16
C PRO A 84 -12.71 10.58 -0.61
N LYS A 85 -13.43 11.71 -0.56
CA LYS A 85 -14.81 11.80 -1.06
C LYS A 85 -14.78 11.94 -2.58
N ASP A 86 -14.77 10.82 -3.26
CA ASP A 86 -14.70 10.73 -4.72
C ASP A 86 -15.67 9.66 -5.24
N ALA A 87 -16.33 9.94 -6.37
CA ALA A 87 -17.33 9.03 -6.94
C ALA A 87 -16.69 7.73 -7.44
N ASP A 88 -15.50 7.83 -8.01
CA ASP A 88 -14.77 6.70 -8.56
C ASP A 88 -14.31 5.75 -7.46
N ILE A 89 -13.82 6.32 -6.35
CA ILE A 89 -13.44 5.54 -5.16
C ILE A 89 -14.66 4.84 -4.57
N LEU A 90 -15.79 5.53 -4.49
CA LEU A 90 -17.03 4.92 -4.01
C LEU A 90 -17.49 3.77 -4.92
N ASP A 91 -17.38 3.92 -6.24
CA ASP A 91 -17.75 2.87 -7.19
C ASP A 91 -16.81 1.67 -7.11
N ASP A 92 -15.53 1.86 -6.86
CA ASP A 92 -14.59 0.77 -6.57
C ASP A 92 -14.97 -0.03 -5.32
N HIS A 93 -15.50 0.64 -4.29
CA HIS A 93 -15.98 -0.08 -3.09
C HIS A 93 -17.28 -0.84 -3.34
N LYS A 94 -18.14 -0.35 -4.24
CA LYS A 94 -19.40 -1.03 -4.60
C LYS A 94 -19.20 -2.33 -5.39
N VAL A 95 -18.02 -2.57 -5.99
CA VAL A 95 -17.75 -3.82 -6.69
C VAL A 95 -17.42 -4.99 -5.75
N VAL A 96 -17.17 -4.71 -4.48
CA VAL A 96 -17.00 -5.76 -3.46
C VAL A 96 -18.32 -6.47 -3.25
N ARG A 97 -18.34 -7.79 -3.46
CA ARG A 97 -19.53 -8.65 -3.32
C ARG A 97 -19.23 -9.86 -2.46
N LEU A 98 -20.23 -10.34 -1.77
CA LEU A 98 -20.15 -11.63 -1.08
C LEU A 98 -20.36 -12.77 -2.10
N GLU A 99 -19.34 -13.54 -2.37
CA GLU A 99 -19.37 -14.73 -3.18
C GLU A 99 -19.11 -15.94 -2.28
N LYS A 100 -20.12 -16.78 -2.10
CA LYS A 100 -20.07 -17.93 -1.17
C LYS A 100 -19.60 -17.57 0.25
N GLY A 101 -20.02 -16.40 0.73
CA GLY A 101 -19.67 -15.90 2.06
C GLY A 101 -18.30 -15.23 2.16
N ILE A 102 -17.56 -15.12 1.06
CA ILE A 102 -16.27 -14.43 1.00
C ILE A 102 -16.46 -13.09 0.31
N PRO A 103 -16.02 -11.96 0.90
CA PRO A 103 -16.05 -10.66 0.24
C PRO A 103 -14.95 -10.61 -0.80
N LEU A 104 -15.32 -10.65 -2.07
CA LEU A 104 -14.39 -10.62 -3.20
C LEU A 104 -14.67 -9.40 -4.09
N ILE A 105 -13.67 -9.00 -4.87
CA ILE A 105 -13.89 -8.09 -5.98
C ILE A 105 -14.60 -8.87 -7.08
N SER A 106 -15.83 -8.49 -7.39
CA SER A 106 -16.61 -9.16 -8.44
C SER A 106 -15.93 -8.99 -9.79
N THR A 107 -15.61 -10.13 -10.43
CA THR A 107 -15.12 -10.15 -11.81
C THR A 107 -16.26 -9.98 -12.83
N SER A 108 -17.52 -10.01 -12.38
CA SER A 108 -18.67 -9.74 -13.23
C SER A 108 -18.60 -8.30 -13.73
N ARG A 109 -18.55 -8.15 -15.04
CA ARG A 109 -18.47 -6.90 -15.77
C ARG A 109 -19.70 -6.05 -15.48
N SER A 110 -19.70 -5.25 -14.43
CA SER A 110 -20.67 -4.17 -14.34
C SER A 110 -20.22 -3.10 -15.32
N SER A 111 -20.96 -2.98 -16.44
CA SER A 111 -20.84 -1.90 -17.40
C SER A 111 -21.37 -0.61 -16.76
N VAL A 112 -20.60 -0.03 -15.85
CA VAL A 112 -20.84 1.35 -15.41
C VAL A 112 -20.31 2.25 -16.51
N LYS A 113 -21.10 3.27 -16.93
CA LYS A 113 -20.69 4.30 -17.88
C LYS A 113 -19.36 4.90 -17.39
N GLY A 114 -18.25 4.57 -18.06
CA GLY A 114 -16.95 5.14 -17.70
C GLY A 114 -15.74 4.18 -17.76
N GLY A 115 -15.93 2.90 -18.09
CA GLY A 115 -14.83 1.94 -18.23
C GLY A 115 -14.86 0.83 -17.15
N LYS A 116 -14.08 -0.22 -17.36
CA LYS A 116 -13.95 -1.33 -16.39
C LYS A 116 -13.25 -0.83 -15.14
N ARG A 117 -14.00 -0.70 -14.06
CA ARG A 117 -13.41 -0.51 -12.73
C ARG A 117 -13.09 -1.85 -12.11
N HIS A 118 -11.93 -1.94 -11.48
CA HIS A 118 -11.39 -3.17 -10.93
C HIS A 118 -11.40 -3.22 -9.40
N GLY A 119 -11.97 -2.20 -8.73
CA GLY A 119 -11.99 -2.13 -7.27
C GLY A 119 -10.63 -1.83 -6.64
N ASP A 120 -9.72 -1.22 -7.41
CA ASP A 120 -8.33 -1.01 -7.01
C ASP A 120 -8.21 -0.18 -5.73
N SER A 121 -9.03 0.86 -5.57
CA SER A 121 -9.02 1.67 -4.35
C SER A 121 -9.57 0.93 -3.13
N ALA A 122 -10.52 0.02 -3.30
CA ALA A 122 -11.00 -0.84 -2.22
C ALA A 122 -9.93 -1.85 -1.78
N VAL A 123 -9.20 -2.42 -2.74
CA VAL A 123 -8.06 -3.31 -2.46
C VAL A 123 -6.94 -2.53 -1.75
N ALA A 124 -6.60 -1.35 -2.25
CA ALA A 124 -5.57 -0.50 -1.63
C ALA A 124 -5.92 -0.13 -0.18
N GLY A 125 -7.18 0.23 0.09
CA GLY A 125 -7.67 0.50 1.43
C GLY A 125 -7.61 -0.73 2.36
N MET A 126 -8.02 -1.89 1.86
CA MET A 126 -7.90 -3.15 2.59
C MET A 126 -6.44 -3.48 2.92
N LEU A 127 -5.52 -3.32 1.96
CA LEU A 127 -4.09 -3.55 2.17
C LEU A 127 -3.48 -2.55 3.16
N ALA A 128 -3.90 -1.29 3.14
CA ALA A 128 -3.48 -0.30 4.12
C ALA A 128 -3.88 -0.70 5.55
N VAL A 129 -5.11 -1.16 5.76
CA VAL A 129 -5.57 -1.68 7.06
C VAL A 129 -4.85 -2.97 7.42
N TYR A 130 -4.58 -3.84 6.46
CA TYR A 130 -3.77 -5.03 6.69
C TYR A 130 -2.38 -4.66 7.23
N ALA A 131 -1.68 -3.73 6.58
CA ALA A 131 -0.39 -3.25 7.04
C ALA A 131 -0.47 -2.62 8.43
N ALA A 132 -1.45 -1.76 8.69
CA ALA A 132 -1.64 -1.12 9.99
C ALA A 132 -1.85 -2.11 11.14
N ASN A 133 -2.53 -3.24 10.86
CA ASN A 133 -2.80 -4.26 11.87
C ASN A 133 -1.63 -5.22 12.11
N ASN A 134 -0.71 -5.36 11.15
CA ASN A 134 0.38 -6.34 11.19
C ASN A 134 1.77 -5.71 11.35
N SER A 135 1.92 -4.41 11.14
CA SER A 135 3.20 -3.73 11.33
C SER A 135 3.53 -3.61 12.80
N VAL A 136 4.67 -4.15 13.19
CA VAL A 136 5.27 -4.02 14.53
C VAL A 136 6.40 -3.01 14.55
N ALA A 137 6.81 -2.50 13.40
CA ALA A 137 7.90 -1.53 13.28
C ALA A 137 7.46 -0.15 13.78
N GLY A 138 8.31 0.49 14.56
CA GLY A 138 8.17 1.91 14.90
C GLY A 138 8.34 2.83 13.70
N PRO A 139 8.19 4.16 13.85
CA PRO A 139 8.54 5.13 12.82
C PRO A 139 9.97 4.92 12.30
N ILE A 140 10.23 5.32 11.05
CA ILE A 140 11.60 5.31 10.53
C ILE A 140 12.33 6.50 11.17
N GLU A 141 13.35 6.22 11.97
CA GLU A 141 14.29 7.20 12.46
C GLU A 141 15.49 7.22 11.52
N PHE A 142 15.74 8.33 10.89
CA PHE A 142 16.95 8.53 10.09
C PHE A 142 18.03 9.09 11.01
N GLU A 143 19.00 8.30 11.39
CA GLU A 143 20.23 8.82 11.93
C GLU A 143 21.04 9.46 10.78
N VAL A 144 21.29 10.75 10.86
CA VAL A 144 22.28 11.38 10.00
C VAL A 144 23.62 10.74 10.35
N ALA A 145 24.18 9.94 9.44
CA ALA A 145 25.51 9.39 9.60
C ALA A 145 26.44 10.60 9.88
N GLY A 146 26.90 10.67 11.13
CA GLY A 146 27.77 11.75 11.55
C GLY A 146 28.95 11.80 10.61
N THR A 147 29.26 12.99 10.09
CA THR A 147 30.52 13.23 9.40
C THR A 147 31.63 12.76 10.31
N SER A 148 32.18 11.57 10.04
CA SER A 148 33.29 11.06 10.80
C SER A 148 34.46 12.03 10.61
N ARG A 149 34.77 12.80 11.65
CA ARG A 149 36.01 13.59 11.77
C ARG A 149 37.22 12.66 11.87
N ALA A 150 37.35 11.71 10.99
CA ALA A 150 38.43 10.72 10.99
C ALA A 150 39.42 10.93 9.84
N PHE A 151 39.62 12.18 9.38
CA PHE A 151 40.69 12.49 8.42
C PHE A 151 41.46 13.75 8.82
N THR A 152 41.87 13.83 10.07
CA THR A 152 42.86 14.85 10.46
C THR A 152 43.78 14.26 11.49
N LYS A 153 44.70 13.38 11.05
CA LYS A 153 45.99 13.10 11.64
C LYS A 153 46.75 12.05 10.82
N MET A 154 47.34 12.48 9.74
CA MET A 154 48.61 11.96 9.24
C MET A 154 49.43 13.21 9.08
N GLY A 155 50.22 13.57 9.97
CA GLY A 155 51.41 13.06 10.55
C GLY A 155 52.57 13.62 9.75
N ASN A 156 53.21 14.69 10.28
CA ASN A 156 54.55 15.10 9.89
C ASN A 156 55.51 13.90 9.95
N PHE A 157 56.14 13.62 8.83
CA PHE A 157 57.53 13.19 8.75
C PHE A 157 58.24 14.04 7.64
#